data_0663d32943a57ab5d449890d26de6733
#
_entry.id   0663d32943a57ab5d449890d26de6733
#
_cell.length_a   1.000
_cell.length_b   1.000
_cell.length_c   1.000
_cell.angle_alpha   90.00
_cell.angle_beta   90.00
_cell.angle_gamma   90.00
#
_symmetry.space_group_name_H-M   'P 1'
#
loop_
_entity.id
_entity.type
_entity.pdbx_description
1 polymer ?
#
loop_
_entity_poly.entity_id
_entity_poly.type
_entity_poly.pdbx_seq_one_letter_code
_entity_poly.pdbx_strand_id
1 'polypeptide(L)'
;EAVTGAAVYQALRQAIGDPIRPDLAVRNVAQGVFVLAVLWGPAALAALRLGWWQLSVLMAAGVVAGGVGLNADAPLIALAGASLAGAAVYRWPVIAPRVLGAGAGFFFLATPLILWALRAQGIYGALQERVSLSWSMRMDYWSYAVDWISDKPLKGWGLDASRMFGPGIRLHPHDAALQVWLELGVIGAAAATVFWVTIFHRQERRSPDLGAVSGTVAAVSYLTFAAVSFGVWQEWWLALGALAAVSASGAQRLAPAARPARPAKAGEGARRASTYPPISE
;
A
#
# COMPACT_ATOMS: atom_id res chain seq x y z
N GLU A 1 -5.12 -18.49 -11.77
CA GLU A 1 -5.46 -17.33 -12.62
C GLU A 1 -4.21 -16.66 -13.19
N ALA A 2 -3.18 -16.42 -12.41
CA ALA A 2 -1.95 -15.77 -12.88
C ALA A 2 -1.19 -16.59 -13.97
N VAL A 3 -1.28 -17.92 -13.91
CA VAL A 3 -0.62 -18.82 -14.87
C VAL A 3 -1.50 -19.09 -16.10
N THR A 4 -2.82 -18.98 -15.94
CA THR A 4 -3.80 -19.38 -16.97
C THR A 4 -4.39 -18.17 -17.72
N GLY A 5 -3.89 -16.96 -17.50
CA GLY A 5 -4.43 -15.77 -18.14
C GLY A 5 -5.89 -15.48 -17.78
N ALA A 6 -6.26 -15.69 -16.52
CA ALA A 6 -7.61 -15.51 -15.98
C ALA A 6 -8.66 -16.48 -16.58
N ALA A 7 -8.26 -17.69 -16.95
CA ALA A 7 -9.14 -18.66 -17.63
C ALA A 7 -10.35 -19.07 -16.78
N VAL A 8 -10.18 -19.26 -15.46
CA VAL A 8 -11.27 -19.60 -14.55
C VAL A 8 -12.29 -18.46 -14.45
N TYR A 9 -11.81 -17.21 -14.37
CA TYR A 9 -12.68 -16.03 -14.35
C TYR A 9 -13.45 -15.89 -15.67
N GLN A 10 -12.79 -16.10 -16.81
CA GLN A 10 -13.44 -16.08 -18.13
C GLN A 10 -14.51 -17.18 -18.23
N ALA A 11 -14.22 -18.41 -17.80
CA ALA A 11 -15.17 -19.52 -17.80
C ALA A 11 -16.39 -19.24 -16.91
N LEU A 12 -16.16 -18.66 -15.72
CA LEU A 12 -17.25 -18.24 -14.83
C LEU A 12 -18.14 -17.19 -15.48
N ARG A 13 -17.56 -16.14 -16.08
CA ARG A 13 -18.29 -15.08 -16.79
C ARG A 13 -19.12 -15.64 -17.95
N GLN A 14 -18.56 -16.58 -18.70
CA GLN A 14 -19.28 -17.27 -19.76
C GLN A 14 -20.44 -18.11 -19.23
N ALA A 15 -20.25 -18.82 -18.11
CA ALA A 15 -21.27 -19.66 -17.50
C ALA A 15 -22.48 -18.86 -16.99
N ILE A 16 -22.28 -17.62 -16.56
CA ILE A 16 -23.36 -16.72 -16.11
C ILE A 16 -23.96 -15.88 -17.24
N GLY A 17 -23.59 -16.14 -18.51
CA GLY A 17 -24.15 -15.47 -19.68
C GLY A 17 -23.59 -14.04 -19.94
N ASP A 18 -22.48 -13.67 -19.31
CA ASP A 18 -21.85 -12.37 -19.43
C ASP A 18 -20.35 -12.50 -19.80
N PRO A 19 -20.05 -12.93 -21.04
CA PRO A 19 -18.69 -13.21 -21.49
C PRO A 19 -17.84 -11.94 -21.48
N ILE A 20 -16.59 -12.07 -21.04
CA ILE A 20 -15.62 -10.97 -20.94
C ILE A 20 -14.45 -11.20 -21.91
N ARG A 21 -13.92 -10.15 -22.49
CA ARG A 21 -12.70 -10.19 -23.29
C ARG A 21 -11.51 -10.64 -22.43
N PRO A 22 -10.58 -11.46 -22.97
CA PRO A 22 -9.44 -11.98 -22.21
C PRO A 22 -8.56 -10.91 -21.57
N ASP A 23 -8.30 -9.80 -22.28
CA ASP A 23 -7.51 -8.67 -21.77
C ASP A 23 -8.18 -7.98 -20.56
N LEU A 24 -9.50 -7.83 -20.59
CA LEU A 24 -10.27 -7.29 -19.47
C LEU A 24 -10.38 -8.28 -18.31
N ALA A 25 -10.45 -9.57 -18.59
CA ALA A 25 -10.45 -10.61 -17.58
C ALA A 25 -9.15 -10.60 -16.77
N VAL A 26 -8.00 -10.56 -17.45
CA VAL A 26 -6.68 -10.44 -16.81
C VAL A 26 -6.59 -9.16 -15.95
N ARG A 27 -7.06 -8.03 -16.48
CA ARG A 27 -7.08 -6.75 -15.76
C ARG A 27 -7.94 -6.81 -14.49
N ASN A 28 -9.13 -7.43 -14.58
CA ASN A 28 -10.02 -7.55 -13.42
C ASN A 28 -9.44 -8.46 -12.34
N VAL A 29 -8.83 -9.59 -12.73
CA VAL A 29 -8.16 -10.49 -11.79
C VAL A 29 -6.95 -9.80 -11.15
N ALA A 30 -6.19 -9.02 -11.92
CA ALA A 30 -5.06 -8.25 -11.41
C ALA A 30 -5.47 -7.27 -10.29
N GLN A 31 -6.70 -6.73 -10.30
CA GLN A 31 -7.20 -5.90 -9.19
C GLN A 31 -7.21 -6.64 -7.85
N GLY A 32 -7.44 -7.95 -7.85
CA GLY A 32 -7.32 -8.77 -6.64
C GLY A 32 -5.92 -8.75 -6.02
N VAL A 33 -4.88 -8.64 -6.85
CA VAL A 33 -3.49 -8.55 -6.36
C VAL A 33 -3.25 -7.22 -5.62
N PHE A 34 -3.85 -6.12 -6.07
CA PHE A 34 -3.81 -4.83 -5.37
C PHE A 34 -4.49 -4.91 -4.00
N VAL A 35 -5.66 -5.57 -3.93
CA VAL A 35 -6.37 -5.80 -2.67
C VAL A 35 -5.51 -6.61 -1.70
N LEU A 36 -4.92 -7.71 -2.17
CA LEU A 36 -4.02 -8.54 -1.37
C LEU A 36 -2.82 -7.75 -0.84
N ALA A 37 -2.20 -6.91 -1.68
CA ALA A 37 -1.05 -6.11 -1.29
C ALA A 37 -1.39 -5.07 -0.20
N VAL A 38 -2.56 -4.40 -0.30
CA VAL A 38 -3.01 -3.44 0.72
C VAL A 38 -3.34 -4.14 2.04
N LEU A 39 -4.01 -5.30 1.98
CA LEU A 39 -4.44 -6.03 3.17
C LEU A 39 -3.35 -6.93 3.76
N TRP A 40 -2.23 -7.12 3.08
CA TRP A 40 -1.17 -8.03 3.52
C TRP A 40 -0.64 -7.69 4.93
N GLY A 41 -0.36 -6.43 5.24
CA GLY A 41 0.14 -6.03 6.55
C GLY A 41 -0.80 -6.40 7.70
N PRO A 42 -2.08 -5.98 7.67
CA PRO A 42 -3.09 -6.39 8.65
C PRO A 42 -3.29 -7.89 8.76
N ALA A 43 -3.37 -8.59 7.62
CA ALA A 43 -3.55 -10.04 7.60
C ALA A 43 -2.32 -10.79 8.13
N ALA A 44 -1.11 -10.31 7.81
CA ALA A 44 0.12 -10.87 8.36
C ALA A 44 0.19 -10.72 9.88
N LEU A 45 -0.17 -9.57 10.43
CA LEU A 45 -0.24 -9.38 11.87
C LEU A 45 -1.26 -10.31 12.52
N ALA A 46 -2.46 -10.43 11.95
CA ALA A 46 -3.49 -11.33 12.45
C ALA A 46 -3.02 -12.79 12.40
N ALA A 47 -2.44 -13.23 11.29
CA ALA A 47 -1.89 -14.58 11.15
C ALA A 47 -0.76 -14.88 12.15
N LEU A 48 0.14 -13.93 12.36
CA LEU A 48 1.21 -14.06 13.37
C LEU A 48 0.63 -14.21 14.78
N ARG A 49 -0.39 -13.43 15.13
CA ARG A 49 -1.03 -13.49 16.45
C ARG A 49 -1.83 -14.77 16.69
N LEU A 50 -2.37 -15.36 15.62
CA LEU A 50 -3.07 -16.65 15.65
C LEU A 50 -2.12 -17.86 15.56
N GLY A 51 -0.82 -17.63 15.37
CA GLY A 51 0.16 -18.71 15.20
C GLY A 51 0.22 -19.28 13.77
N TRP A 52 -0.40 -18.65 12.79
CA TRP A 52 -0.50 -19.09 11.40
C TRP A 52 0.43 -18.29 10.47
N TRP A 53 1.65 -18.07 10.89
CA TRP A 53 2.63 -17.25 10.17
C TRP A 53 2.82 -17.64 8.68
N GLN A 54 2.58 -18.94 8.36
CA GLN A 54 2.65 -19.46 6.98
C GLN A 54 1.68 -18.72 6.05
N LEU A 55 0.51 -18.29 6.56
CA LEU A 55 -0.45 -17.51 5.76
C LEU A 55 0.13 -16.16 5.35
N SER A 56 0.94 -15.52 6.18
CA SER A 56 1.61 -14.26 5.84
C SER A 56 2.54 -14.43 4.65
N VAL A 57 3.32 -15.53 4.65
CA VAL A 57 4.24 -15.88 3.56
C VAL A 57 3.45 -16.23 2.30
N LEU A 58 2.39 -17.03 2.44
CA LEU A 58 1.54 -17.43 1.31
C LEU A 58 0.88 -16.22 0.64
N MET A 59 0.39 -15.25 1.41
CA MET A 59 -0.19 -14.01 0.87
C MET A 59 0.86 -13.17 0.14
N ALA A 60 2.06 -13.00 0.69
CA ALA A 60 3.15 -12.28 0.02
C ALA A 60 3.54 -12.99 -1.29
N ALA A 61 3.68 -14.31 -1.25
CA ALA A 61 3.93 -15.12 -2.45
C ALA A 61 2.80 -14.99 -3.49
N GLY A 62 1.54 -14.92 -3.04
CA GLY A 62 0.38 -14.66 -3.90
C GLY A 62 0.45 -13.29 -4.59
N VAL A 63 0.87 -12.24 -3.88
CA VAL A 63 1.10 -10.90 -4.48
C VAL A 63 2.21 -10.97 -5.52
N VAL A 64 3.32 -11.63 -5.21
CA VAL A 64 4.45 -11.78 -6.15
C VAL A 64 4.03 -12.58 -7.38
N ALA A 65 3.43 -13.76 -7.19
CA ALA A 65 2.99 -14.62 -8.29
C ALA A 65 1.92 -13.93 -9.16
N GLY A 66 0.97 -13.24 -8.53
CA GLY A 66 -0.05 -12.46 -9.24
C GLY A 66 0.53 -11.27 -9.99
N GLY A 67 1.44 -10.53 -9.36
CA GLY A 67 2.11 -9.38 -9.98
C GLY A 67 2.90 -9.78 -11.23
N VAL A 68 3.72 -10.83 -11.11
CA VAL A 68 4.52 -11.34 -12.24
C VAL A 68 3.62 -11.97 -13.32
N GLY A 69 2.72 -12.89 -12.92
CA GLY A 69 1.91 -13.66 -13.88
C GLY A 69 0.82 -12.85 -14.60
N LEU A 70 0.41 -11.70 -14.05
CA LEU A 70 -0.59 -10.81 -14.66
C LEU A 70 0.04 -9.51 -15.18
N ASN A 71 1.37 -9.41 -15.22
CA ASN A 71 2.13 -8.22 -15.64
C ASN A 71 1.69 -6.94 -14.91
N ALA A 72 1.51 -7.05 -13.59
CA ALA A 72 1.09 -5.96 -12.73
C ALA A 72 2.26 -5.50 -11.84
N ASP A 73 3.05 -4.54 -12.30
CA ASP A 73 4.25 -4.06 -11.61
C ASP A 73 3.94 -3.32 -10.31
N ALA A 74 2.84 -2.55 -10.28
CA ALA A 74 2.50 -1.70 -9.13
C ALA A 74 2.32 -2.50 -7.81
N PRO A 75 1.67 -3.69 -7.75
CA PRO A 75 1.65 -4.51 -6.55
C PRO A 75 3.03 -4.98 -6.06
N LEU A 76 3.97 -5.25 -6.98
CA LEU A 76 5.33 -5.64 -6.62
C LEU A 76 6.09 -4.47 -5.99
N ILE A 77 5.99 -3.29 -6.60
CA ILE A 77 6.57 -2.04 -6.07
C ILE A 77 5.97 -1.72 -4.70
N ALA A 78 4.65 -1.84 -4.56
CA ALA A 78 3.97 -1.58 -3.29
C ALA A 78 4.39 -2.58 -2.21
N LEU A 79 4.46 -3.88 -2.51
CA LEU A 79 4.90 -4.89 -1.56
C LEU A 79 6.34 -4.65 -1.10
N ALA A 80 7.25 -4.36 -2.02
CA ALA A 80 8.65 -4.06 -1.71
C ALA A 80 8.78 -2.79 -0.86
N GLY A 81 8.18 -1.68 -1.31
CA GLY A 81 8.22 -0.39 -0.61
C GLY A 81 7.58 -0.46 0.78
N ALA A 82 6.42 -1.12 0.89
CA ALA A 82 5.73 -1.30 2.16
C ALA A 82 6.51 -2.20 3.12
N SER A 83 7.16 -3.27 2.62
CA SER A 83 8.02 -4.13 3.42
C SER A 83 9.23 -3.37 3.98
N LEU A 84 9.89 -2.58 3.14
CA LEU A 84 11.01 -1.72 3.56
C LEU A 84 10.55 -0.66 4.58
N ALA A 85 9.42 -0.02 4.35
CA ALA A 85 8.85 0.96 5.28
C ALA A 85 8.47 0.31 6.62
N GLY A 86 7.86 -0.88 6.59
CA GLY A 86 7.55 -1.66 7.80
C GLY A 86 8.80 -2.04 8.58
N ALA A 87 9.85 -2.51 7.89
CA ALA A 87 11.15 -2.82 8.51
C ALA A 87 11.80 -1.56 9.11
N ALA A 88 11.72 -0.42 8.42
CA ALA A 88 12.21 0.86 8.93
C ALA A 88 11.45 1.30 10.19
N VAL A 89 10.12 1.19 10.20
CA VAL A 89 9.30 1.52 11.39
C VAL A 89 9.60 0.58 12.55
N TYR A 90 9.83 -0.70 12.29
CA TYR A 90 10.26 -1.64 13.34
C TYR A 90 11.62 -1.26 13.91
N ARG A 91 12.59 -0.86 13.07
CA ARG A 91 13.97 -0.53 13.48
C ARG A 91 14.09 0.87 14.10
N TRP A 92 13.33 1.83 13.59
CA TRP A 92 13.33 3.24 13.99
C TRP A 92 11.91 3.73 14.25
N PRO A 93 11.27 3.29 15.36
CA PRO A 93 9.83 3.43 15.56
C PRO A 93 9.34 4.86 15.80
N VAL A 94 10.22 5.83 15.99
CA VAL A 94 9.90 7.25 16.06
C VAL A 94 10.27 7.98 14.78
N ILE A 95 11.47 7.73 14.25
CA ILE A 95 12.01 8.49 13.12
C ILE A 95 11.35 8.06 11.81
N ALA A 96 11.23 6.75 11.56
CA ALA A 96 10.70 6.27 10.28
C ALA A 96 9.26 6.72 10.00
N PRO A 97 8.30 6.68 10.94
CA PRO A 97 6.98 7.23 10.69
C PRO A 97 6.99 8.72 10.37
N ARG A 98 7.86 9.51 11.01
CA ARG A 98 8.01 10.96 10.72
C ARG A 98 8.53 11.19 9.30
N VAL A 99 9.55 10.44 8.91
CA VAL A 99 10.11 10.52 7.54
C VAL A 99 9.08 10.12 6.50
N LEU A 100 8.32 9.04 6.74
CA LEU A 100 7.24 8.62 5.85
C LEU A 100 6.14 9.68 5.77
N GLY A 101 5.75 10.27 6.89
CA GLY A 101 4.79 11.36 6.93
C GLY A 101 5.28 12.59 6.17
N ALA A 102 6.52 13.01 6.41
CA ALA A 102 7.14 14.11 5.68
C ALA A 102 7.22 13.83 4.18
N GLY A 103 7.59 12.60 3.79
CA GLY A 103 7.62 12.16 2.39
C GLY A 103 6.23 12.20 1.73
N ALA A 104 5.20 11.73 2.43
CA ALA A 104 3.83 11.82 1.94
C ALA A 104 3.35 13.27 1.80
N GLY A 105 3.65 14.13 2.79
CA GLY A 105 3.36 15.56 2.70
C GLY A 105 4.09 16.24 1.54
N PHE A 106 5.36 15.92 1.35
CA PHE A 106 6.15 16.41 0.22
C PHE A 106 5.57 15.94 -1.11
N PHE A 107 5.15 14.68 -1.23
CA PHE A 107 4.47 14.16 -2.42
C PHE A 107 3.23 14.99 -2.76
N PHE A 108 2.31 15.20 -1.80
CA PHE A 108 1.09 15.97 -2.08
C PHE A 108 1.35 17.45 -2.37
N LEU A 109 2.33 18.08 -1.76
CA LEU A 109 2.59 19.50 -1.96
C LEU A 109 3.47 19.80 -3.17
N ALA A 110 4.50 18.99 -3.41
CA ALA A 110 5.56 19.32 -4.35
C ALA A 110 5.40 18.70 -5.75
N THR A 111 4.57 17.66 -5.94
CA THR A 111 4.48 16.94 -7.22
C THR A 111 4.24 17.87 -8.43
N PRO A 112 3.27 18.81 -8.43
CA PRO A 112 3.09 19.68 -9.59
C PRO A 112 4.30 20.57 -9.87
N LEU A 113 4.95 21.07 -8.82
CA LEU A 113 6.14 21.93 -8.95
C LEU A 113 7.34 21.16 -9.49
N ILE A 114 7.53 19.92 -9.03
CA ILE A 114 8.58 19.03 -9.53
C ILE A 114 8.37 18.75 -11.02
N LEU A 115 7.17 18.37 -11.41
CA LEU A 115 6.86 18.09 -12.81
C LEU A 115 7.01 19.31 -13.69
N TRP A 116 6.55 20.47 -13.23
CA TRP A 116 6.76 21.74 -13.90
C TRP A 116 8.25 22.04 -14.12
N ALA A 117 9.07 21.88 -13.07
CA ALA A 117 10.51 22.12 -13.14
C ALA A 117 11.22 21.14 -14.10
N LEU A 118 10.86 19.85 -14.08
CA LEU A 118 11.39 18.83 -14.99
C LEU A 118 11.03 19.15 -16.45
N ARG A 119 9.81 19.64 -16.70
CA ARG A 119 9.37 20.10 -18.03
C ARG A 119 10.20 21.31 -18.49
N ALA A 120 10.34 22.31 -17.63
CA ALA A 120 11.09 23.52 -17.93
C ALA A 120 12.55 23.27 -18.30
N GLN A 121 13.14 22.20 -17.74
CA GLN A 121 14.53 21.79 -18.01
C GLN A 121 14.67 20.79 -19.18
N GLY A 122 13.57 20.41 -19.84
CA GLY A 122 13.59 19.41 -20.92
C GLY A 122 13.84 17.97 -20.46
N ILE A 123 14.04 17.73 -19.16
CA ILE A 123 14.29 16.41 -18.59
C ILE A 123 13.06 15.51 -18.74
N TYR A 124 11.87 16.09 -18.63
CA TYR A 124 10.60 15.37 -18.69
C TYR A 124 10.42 14.60 -20.01
N GLY A 125 10.66 15.26 -21.17
CA GLY A 125 10.58 14.63 -22.48
C GLY A 125 11.60 13.51 -22.66
N ALA A 126 12.85 13.74 -22.23
CA ALA A 126 13.90 12.72 -22.30
C ALA A 126 13.60 11.47 -21.44
N LEU A 127 12.89 11.63 -20.32
CA LEU A 127 12.39 10.50 -19.51
C LEU A 127 11.24 9.78 -20.19
N GLN A 128 10.31 10.54 -20.79
CA GLN A 128 9.13 9.99 -21.46
C GLN A 128 9.50 9.08 -22.64
N GLU A 129 10.57 9.38 -23.37
CA GLU A 129 11.07 8.56 -24.47
C GLU A 129 11.65 7.20 -24.01
N ARG A 130 12.03 7.06 -22.73
CA ARG A 130 12.69 5.88 -22.17
C ARG A 130 11.77 4.92 -21.44
N VAL A 131 10.54 5.32 -21.19
CA VAL A 131 9.56 4.50 -20.45
C VAL A 131 8.64 3.71 -21.39
N SER A 132 7.97 2.70 -20.86
CA SER A 132 6.97 1.94 -21.62
C SER A 132 5.79 2.82 -22.04
N LEU A 133 5.05 2.42 -23.09
CA LEU A 133 3.89 3.15 -23.59
C LEU A 133 2.88 3.49 -22.48
N SER A 134 2.63 2.57 -21.56
CA SER A 134 1.70 2.79 -20.44
C SER A 134 2.16 3.91 -19.51
N TRP A 135 3.45 4.04 -19.26
CA TRP A 135 4.01 5.13 -18.46
C TRP A 135 4.07 6.43 -19.26
N SER A 136 4.44 6.39 -20.53
CA SER A 136 4.42 7.55 -21.41
C SER A 136 3.04 8.21 -21.46
N MET A 137 1.96 7.41 -21.59
CA MET A 137 0.58 7.93 -21.55
C MET A 137 0.22 8.58 -20.20
N ARG A 138 0.71 8.04 -19.07
CA ARG A 138 0.52 8.70 -17.76
C ARG A 138 1.27 10.02 -17.69
N MET A 139 2.47 10.08 -18.21
CA MET A 139 3.25 11.32 -18.28
C MET A 139 2.53 12.39 -19.13
N ASP A 140 1.86 12.01 -20.21
CA ASP A 140 0.98 12.95 -20.94
C ASP A 140 -0.12 13.50 -20.03
N TYR A 141 -0.82 12.62 -19.28
CA TYR A 141 -1.87 13.07 -18.34
C TYR A 141 -1.31 13.98 -17.24
N TRP A 142 -0.11 13.69 -16.73
CA TRP A 142 0.55 14.53 -15.74
C TRP A 142 0.93 15.90 -16.29
N SER A 143 1.38 15.95 -17.55
CA SER A 143 1.67 17.19 -18.25
C SER A 143 0.42 18.06 -18.37
N TYR A 144 -0.69 17.49 -18.85
CA TYR A 144 -1.99 18.18 -18.90
C TYR A 144 -2.47 18.62 -17.51
N ALA A 145 -2.33 17.77 -16.51
CA ALA A 145 -2.73 18.12 -15.14
C ALA A 145 -1.96 19.32 -14.60
N VAL A 146 -0.65 19.40 -14.85
CA VAL A 146 0.17 20.56 -14.44
C VAL A 146 -0.30 21.85 -15.13
N ASP A 147 -0.64 21.80 -16.42
CA ASP A 147 -1.15 22.97 -17.13
C ASP A 147 -2.50 23.44 -16.54
N TRP A 148 -3.43 22.53 -16.28
CA TRP A 148 -4.71 22.83 -15.66
C TRP A 148 -4.58 23.36 -14.23
N ILE A 149 -3.64 22.82 -13.44
CA ILE A 149 -3.34 23.26 -12.07
C ILE A 149 -2.85 24.72 -12.10
N SER A 150 -2.03 25.09 -13.09
CA SER A 150 -1.47 26.46 -13.17
C SER A 150 -2.54 27.52 -13.41
N ASP A 151 -3.67 27.16 -14.05
CA ASP A 151 -4.79 28.08 -14.27
C ASP A 151 -5.62 28.33 -13.01
N LYS A 152 -5.77 27.33 -12.13
CA LYS A 152 -6.57 27.43 -10.89
C LYS A 152 -5.87 26.84 -9.67
N PRO A 153 -4.70 27.35 -9.25
CA PRO A 153 -3.87 26.72 -8.22
C PRO A 153 -4.48 26.74 -6.81
N LEU A 154 -5.38 27.70 -6.49
CA LEU A 154 -5.90 27.87 -5.13
C LEU A 154 -7.05 26.90 -4.80
N LYS A 155 -8.05 26.81 -5.66
CA LYS A 155 -9.29 26.05 -5.41
C LYS A 155 -9.47 24.87 -6.34
N GLY A 156 -8.63 24.75 -7.38
CA GLY A 156 -8.80 23.76 -8.43
C GLY A 156 -10.04 23.99 -9.28
N TRP A 157 -10.42 22.97 -10.02
CA TRP A 157 -11.53 22.99 -10.98
C TRP A 157 -12.83 22.40 -10.43
N GLY A 158 -12.83 21.87 -9.23
CA GLY A 158 -13.95 21.17 -8.59
C GLY A 158 -13.78 19.66 -8.57
N LEU A 159 -14.52 19.00 -7.68
CA LEU A 159 -14.49 17.55 -7.52
C LEU A 159 -14.81 16.85 -8.84
N ASP A 160 -14.07 15.77 -9.13
CA ASP A 160 -14.19 14.92 -10.31
C ASP A 160 -13.94 15.66 -11.64
N ALA A 161 -13.42 16.89 -11.58
CA ALA A 161 -13.16 17.71 -12.75
C ALA A 161 -12.17 17.04 -13.72
N SER A 162 -11.30 16.17 -13.25
CA SER A 162 -10.38 15.39 -14.09
C SER A 162 -11.11 14.57 -15.16
N ARG A 163 -12.37 14.18 -14.94
CA ARG A 163 -13.21 13.46 -15.92
C ARG A 163 -13.89 14.38 -16.93
N MET A 164 -14.01 15.65 -16.59
CA MET A 164 -14.73 16.64 -17.42
C MET A 164 -13.85 17.22 -18.52
N PHE A 165 -12.55 17.19 -18.37
CA PHE A 165 -11.58 17.83 -19.25
C PHE A 165 -10.93 16.80 -20.17
N GLY A 166 -11.70 16.23 -21.12
CA GLY A 166 -11.13 15.49 -22.25
C GLY A 166 -10.59 16.46 -23.29
N PRO A 167 -9.79 16.10 -24.30
CA PRO A 167 -9.24 14.81 -24.60
C PRO A 167 -7.91 14.50 -23.89
N GLY A 168 -7.38 15.41 -23.07
CA GLY A 168 -6.06 15.30 -22.48
C GLY A 168 -5.93 14.25 -21.38
N ILE A 169 -6.94 14.13 -20.49
CA ILE A 169 -6.91 13.17 -19.38
C ILE A 169 -8.09 12.20 -19.53
N ARG A 170 -7.79 10.90 -19.63
CA ARG A 170 -8.82 9.86 -19.63
C ARG A 170 -9.10 9.41 -18.21
N LEU A 171 -10.29 9.70 -17.68
CA LEU A 171 -10.79 9.37 -16.35
C LEU A 171 -10.11 10.15 -15.21
N HIS A 172 -8.82 10.00 -15.00
CA HIS A 172 -8.05 10.67 -13.93
C HIS A 172 -6.55 10.61 -14.24
N PRO A 173 -5.72 11.43 -13.58
CA PRO A 173 -4.28 11.52 -13.88
C PRO A 173 -3.46 10.26 -13.50
N HIS A 174 -4.02 9.28 -12.80
CA HIS A 174 -3.29 8.16 -12.21
C HIS A 174 -2.18 8.58 -11.22
N ASP A 175 -2.38 9.72 -10.58
CA ASP A 175 -1.52 10.28 -9.53
C ASP A 175 -2.41 11.09 -8.59
N ALA A 176 -2.46 10.69 -7.33
CA ALA A 176 -3.36 11.29 -6.34
C ALA A 176 -3.00 12.74 -6.02
N ALA A 177 -1.71 13.09 -6.01
CA ALA A 177 -1.30 14.46 -5.73
C ALA A 177 -1.77 15.39 -6.85
N LEU A 178 -1.55 15.00 -8.10
CA LEU A 178 -2.02 15.78 -9.26
C LEU A 178 -3.53 15.86 -9.31
N GLN A 179 -4.24 14.78 -9.03
CA GLN A 179 -5.70 14.80 -9.01
C GLN A 179 -6.23 15.74 -7.94
N VAL A 180 -5.70 15.68 -6.72
CA VAL A 180 -6.10 16.55 -5.62
C VAL A 180 -5.79 18.02 -5.94
N TRP A 181 -4.62 18.32 -6.51
CA TRP A 181 -4.28 19.67 -6.94
C TRP A 181 -5.19 20.18 -8.05
N LEU A 182 -5.44 19.36 -9.09
CA LEU A 182 -6.29 19.73 -10.21
C LEU A 182 -7.72 20.04 -9.75
N GLU A 183 -8.26 19.23 -8.86
CA GLU A 183 -9.66 19.31 -8.45
C GLU A 183 -9.91 20.26 -7.29
N LEU A 184 -9.00 20.32 -6.31
CA LEU A 184 -9.17 21.07 -5.04
C LEU A 184 -8.08 22.12 -4.79
N GLY A 185 -7.12 22.25 -5.69
CA GLY A 185 -6.02 23.20 -5.58
C GLY A 185 -5.13 22.96 -4.35
N VAL A 186 -4.41 24.00 -3.94
CA VAL A 186 -3.51 23.93 -2.77
C VAL A 186 -4.27 23.61 -1.48
N ILE A 187 -5.55 23.98 -1.36
CA ILE A 187 -6.38 23.69 -0.18
C ILE A 187 -6.55 22.17 -0.04
N GLY A 188 -6.88 21.48 -1.14
CA GLY A 188 -6.99 20.03 -1.16
C GLY A 188 -5.65 19.34 -0.89
N ALA A 189 -4.57 19.82 -1.50
CA ALA A 189 -3.22 19.31 -1.28
C ALA A 189 -2.77 19.45 0.17
N ALA A 190 -3.06 20.60 0.81
CA ALA A 190 -2.78 20.80 2.23
C ALA A 190 -3.60 19.85 3.12
N ALA A 191 -4.89 19.68 2.83
CA ALA A 191 -5.75 18.74 3.56
C ALA A 191 -5.26 17.28 3.42
N ALA A 192 -4.90 16.85 2.20
CA ALA A 192 -4.32 15.54 1.95
C ALA A 192 -2.98 15.36 2.68
N THR A 193 -2.15 16.39 2.71
CA THR A 193 -0.89 16.40 3.48
C THR A 193 -1.14 16.17 4.96
N VAL A 194 -2.04 16.95 5.58
CA VAL A 194 -2.39 16.80 7.00
C VAL A 194 -2.93 15.39 7.27
N PHE A 195 -3.79 14.89 6.42
CA PHE A 195 -4.35 13.54 6.53
C PHE A 195 -3.25 12.47 6.55
N TRP A 196 -2.36 12.45 5.56
CA TRP A 196 -1.33 11.42 5.43
C TRP A 196 -0.23 11.54 6.49
N VAL A 197 0.20 12.76 6.80
CA VAL A 197 1.13 13.02 7.92
C VAL A 197 0.54 12.49 9.22
N THR A 198 -0.75 12.71 9.48
CA THR A 198 -1.43 12.21 10.68
C THR A 198 -1.48 10.68 10.71
N ILE A 199 -1.77 10.02 9.57
CA ILE A 199 -1.77 8.55 9.48
C ILE A 199 -0.41 7.98 9.89
N PHE A 200 0.69 8.50 9.33
CA PHE A 200 2.03 8.02 9.67
C PHE A 200 2.44 8.42 11.09
N HIS A 201 2.13 9.61 11.54
CA HIS A 201 2.41 10.05 12.91
C HIS A 201 1.73 9.14 13.95
N ARG A 202 0.53 8.65 13.67
CA ARG A 202 -0.16 7.68 14.52
C ARG A 202 0.54 6.31 14.61
N GLN A 203 1.51 6.03 13.77
CA GLN A 203 2.34 4.82 13.85
C GLN A 203 3.58 5.00 14.73
N GLU A 204 3.87 6.19 15.25
CA GLU A 204 4.98 6.41 16.16
C GLU A 204 4.81 5.61 17.46
N ARG A 205 5.88 4.95 17.87
CA ARG A 205 5.93 4.16 19.12
C ARG A 205 7.27 4.42 19.82
N ARG A 206 7.31 4.21 21.13
CA ARG A 206 8.57 4.30 21.90
C ARG A 206 9.47 3.09 21.73
N SER A 207 8.92 1.97 21.29
CA SER A 207 9.61 0.68 21.08
C SER A 207 9.07 0.01 19.82
N PRO A 208 9.81 -0.97 19.26
CA PRO A 208 9.32 -1.74 18.11
C PRO A 208 7.94 -2.34 18.37
N ASP A 209 7.01 -2.14 17.46
CA ASP A 209 5.62 -2.57 17.56
C ASP A 209 5.10 -3.11 16.22
N LEU A 210 4.65 -4.37 16.22
CA LEU A 210 4.14 -5.01 15.01
C LEU A 210 2.81 -4.43 14.54
N GLY A 211 2.03 -3.82 15.43
CA GLY A 211 0.81 -3.11 15.06
C GLY A 211 1.12 -1.87 14.23
N ALA A 212 2.13 -1.10 14.64
CA ALA A 212 2.61 0.05 13.87
C ALA A 212 3.20 -0.38 12.52
N VAL A 213 3.95 -1.49 12.47
CA VAL A 213 4.44 -2.09 11.22
C VAL A 213 3.28 -2.43 10.29
N SER A 214 2.27 -3.14 10.79
CA SER A 214 1.08 -3.55 10.03
C SER A 214 0.33 -2.35 9.45
N GLY A 215 0.07 -1.31 10.26
CA GLY A 215 -0.58 -0.10 9.80
C GLY A 215 0.25 0.65 8.77
N THR A 216 1.58 0.71 8.94
CA THR A 216 2.49 1.33 7.97
C THR A 216 2.50 0.58 6.64
N VAL A 217 2.57 -0.75 6.66
CA VAL A 217 2.55 -1.58 5.44
C VAL A 217 1.27 -1.32 4.64
N ALA A 218 0.12 -1.31 5.30
CA ALA A 218 -1.16 -1.00 4.63
C ALA A 218 -1.19 0.43 4.07
N ALA A 219 -0.76 1.42 4.85
CA ALA A 219 -0.75 2.83 4.45
C ALA A 219 0.19 3.09 3.27
N VAL A 220 1.40 2.52 3.28
CA VAL A 220 2.38 2.67 2.18
C VAL A 220 1.90 1.96 0.93
N SER A 221 1.36 0.73 1.02
CA SER A 221 0.78 0.04 -0.14
C SER A 221 -0.35 0.85 -0.76
N TYR A 222 -1.27 1.36 0.06
CA TYR A 222 -2.37 2.18 -0.41
C TYR A 222 -1.88 3.48 -1.07
N LEU A 223 -0.95 4.19 -0.44
CA LEU A 223 -0.40 5.44 -0.99
C LEU A 223 0.37 5.20 -2.29
N THR A 224 1.11 4.09 -2.39
CA THR A 224 1.81 3.72 -3.64
C THR A 224 0.80 3.56 -4.79
N PHE A 225 -0.30 2.88 -4.57
CA PHE A 225 -1.32 2.72 -5.60
C PHE A 225 -2.06 4.02 -5.92
N ALA A 226 -2.33 4.85 -4.92
CA ALA A 226 -2.89 6.17 -5.14
C ALA A 226 -1.96 7.05 -5.99
N ALA A 227 -0.63 6.89 -5.82
CA ALA A 227 0.36 7.65 -6.58
C ALA A 227 0.53 7.20 -8.04
N VAL A 228 0.18 5.94 -8.40
CA VAL A 228 0.51 5.43 -9.76
C VAL A 228 -0.62 4.69 -10.47
N SER A 229 -1.78 4.47 -9.83
CA SER A 229 -2.77 3.54 -10.39
C SER A 229 -4.21 4.04 -10.37
N PHE A 230 -4.74 4.45 -9.22
CA PHE A 230 -6.19 4.65 -9.05
C PHE A 230 -6.55 6.12 -8.84
N GLY A 231 -7.76 6.48 -9.29
CA GLY A 231 -8.35 7.79 -9.01
C GLY A 231 -8.79 7.91 -7.55
N VAL A 232 -8.60 9.10 -6.97
CA VAL A 232 -8.82 9.34 -5.52
C VAL A 232 -10.26 9.05 -5.11
N TRP A 233 -11.24 9.33 -5.97
CA TRP A 233 -12.67 9.25 -5.65
C TRP A 233 -13.33 7.94 -6.08
N GLN A 234 -12.58 6.94 -6.51
CA GLN A 234 -13.15 5.63 -6.85
C GLN A 234 -13.72 4.96 -5.59
N GLU A 235 -15.02 4.67 -5.58
CA GLU A 235 -15.76 4.18 -4.42
C GLU A 235 -15.14 2.90 -3.83
N TRP A 236 -14.85 1.91 -4.68
CA TRP A 236 -14.24 0.66 -4.25
C TRP A 236 -12.84 0.87 -3.64
N TRP A 237 -12.11 1.86 -4.16
CA TRP A 237 -10.79 2.22 -3.68
C TRP A 237 -10.85 2.87 -2.29
N LEU A 238 -11.79 3.79 -2.07
CA LEU A 238 -12.07 4.38 -0.77
C LEU A 238 -12.54 3.32 0.23
N ALA A 239 -13.42 2.39 -0.20
CA ALA A 239 -13.87 1.28 0.62
C ALA A 239 -12.72 0.35 1.02
N LEU A 240 -11.77 0.08 0.12
CA LEU A 240 -10.57 -0.72 0.43
C LEU A 240 -9.68 -0.01 1.48
N GLY A 241 -9.53 1.31 1.40
CA GLY A 241 -8.79 2.10 2.40
C GLY A 241 -9.44 2.00 3.78
N ALA A 242 -10.77 2.13 3.85
CA ALA A 242 -11.53 1.94 5.08
C ALA A 242 -11.40 0.50 5.63
N LEU A 243 -11.50 -0.51 4.76
CA LEU A 243 -11.32 -1.91 5.15
C LEU A 243 -9.91 -2.18 5.69
N ALA A 244 -8.87 -1.62 5.06
CA ALA A 244 -7.50 -1.74 5.53
C ALA A 244 -7.31 -1.13 6.92
N ALA A 245 -7.89 0.05 7.17
CA ALA A 245 -7.84 0.72 8.47
C ALA A 245 -8.54 -0.10 9.57
N VAL A 246 -9.74 -0.61 9.28
CA VAL A 246 -10.50 -1.47 10.21
C VAL A 246 -9.75 -2.77 10.47
N SER A 247 -9.22 -3.41 9.42
CA SER A 247 -8.46 -4.66 9.53
C SER A 247 -7.18 -4.47 10.34
N ALA A 248 -6.43 -3.38 10.13
CA ALA A 248 -5.24 -3.06 10.91
C ALA A 248 -5.60 -2.83 12.39
N SER A 249 -6.68 -2.09 12.67
CA SER A 249 -7.16 -1.85 14.04
C SER A 249 -7.63 -3.13 14.71
N GLY A 250 -8.34 -4.00 14.00
CA GLY A 250 -8.79 -5.31 14.46
C GLY A 250 -7.61 -6.24 14.78
N ALA A 251 -6.65 -6.35 13.86
CA ALA A 251 -5.47 -7.18 14.04
C ALA A 251 -4.63 -6.74 15.27
N GLN A 252 -4.56 -5.44 15.56
CA GLN A 252 -3.88 -4.94 16.75
C GLN A 252 -4.53 -5.35 18.07
N ARG A 253 -5.83 -5.62 18.08
CA ARG A 253 -6.59 -6.04 19.28
C ARG A 253 -6.55 -7.54 19.55
N LEU A 254 -6.14 -8.35 18.57
CA LEU A 254 -6.00 -9.79 18.79
C LEU A 254 -4.94 -10.07 19.86
N ALA A 255 -5.26 -10.92 20.81
CA ALA A 255 -4.27 -11.42 21.76
C ALA A 255 -3.25 -12.33 21.05
N PRO A 256 -1.96 -12.30 21.39
CA PRO A 256 -1.00 -13.29 20.89
C PRO A 256 -1.42 -14.69 21.27
N ALA A 257 -1.26 -15.66 20.36
CA ALA A 257 -1.47 -17.08 20.69
C ALA A 257 -0.64 -17.47 21.91
N ALA A 258 -1.24 -18.19 22.84
CA ALA A 258 -0.53 -18.71 23.99
C ALA A 258 0.67 -19.55 23.52
N ARG A 259 1.88 -19.19 23.91
CA ARG A 259 3.03 -20.04 23.63
C ARG A 259 2.81 -21.38 24.31
N PRO A 260 2.99 -22.52 23.63
CA PRO A 260 2.96 -23.80 24.27
C PRO A 260 3.96 -23.78 25.44
N ALA A 261 3.54 -24.22 26.62
CA ALA A 261 4.38 -24.29 27.80
C ALA A 261 5.66 -25.03 27.41
N ARG A 262 6.80 -24.39 27.62
CA ARG A 262 8.11 -25.03 27.40
C ARG A 262 8.14 -26.30 28.27
N PRO A 263 8.35 -27.50 27.72
CA PRO A 263 8.40 -28.69 28.55
C PRO A 263 9.42 -28.45 29.67
N ALA A 264 8.99 -28.63 30.90
CA ALA A 264 9.88 -28.52 32.06
C ALA A 264 11.09 -29.40 31.78
N LYS A 265 12.29 -28.82 31.86
CA LYS A 265 13.53 -29.62 31.72
C LYS A 265 13.50 -30.71 32.76
N ALA A 266 13.20 -31.95 32.35
CA ALA A 266 13.33 -33.13 33.18
C ALA A 266 14.80 -33.22 33.58
N GLY A 267 15.13 -32.89 34.81
CA GLY A 267 16.49 -33.01 35.33
C GLY A 267 16.92 -31.99 36.39
N GLU A 268 16.23 -30.89 36.62
CA GLU A 268 16.69 -29.89 37.61
C GLU A 268 16.20 -30.16 39.05
N GLY A 269 15.19 -31.01 39.20
CA GLY A 269 14.67 -31.43 40.53
C GLY A 269 15.45 -32.54 41.24
N ALA A 270 16.28 -33.32 40.53
CA ALA A 270 16.96 -34.50 41.10
C ALA A 270 18.31 -34.19 41.77
N ARG A 271 18.83 -32.96 41.65
CA ARG A 271 20.13 -32.62 42.25
C ARG A 271 20.06 -31.88 43.61
N ARG A 272 18.86 -31.55 44.10
CA ARG A 272 18.72 -30.87 45.42
C ARG A 272 18.38 -31.77 46.59
N ALA A 273 18.23 -33.09 46.41
CA ALA A 273 17.86 -34.04 47.48
C ALA A 273 19.01 -34.81 48.08
N SER A 274 20.29 -34.50 47.81
CA SER A 274 21.44 -35.29 48.27
C SER A 274 22.54 -34.44 48.91
N THR A 275 22.19 -33.54 49.83
CA THR A 275 23.19 -32.87 50.65
C THR A 275 22.68 -32.62 52.08
N TYR A 276 22.24 -33.67 52.78
CA TYR A 276 22.23 -33.66 54.24
C TYR A 276 23.09 -34.80 54.73
N PRO A 277 24.19 -34.54 55.50
CA PRO A 277 24.95 -35.57 56.16
C PRO A 277 24.12 -36.13 57.32
N PRO A 278 24.30 -37.46 57.68
CA PRO A 278 23.62 -38.06 58.81
C PRO A 278 24.16 -37.47 60.12
N ILE A 279 23.24 -37.13 61.02
CA ILE A 279 23.55 -36.73 62.39
C ILE A 279 24.01 -37.98 63.10
N SER A 280 25.28 -37.97 63.56
CA SER A 280 25.81 -38.97 64.46
C SER A 280 25.44 -38.68 65.93
N GLU A 281 24.82 -39.63 66.62
CA GLU A 281 24.75 -39.68 68.08
C GLU A 281 26.12 -39.92 68.71
#